data_50be6fbd7114ba687c242125f253a98b
#
_entry.id   50be6fbd7114ba687c242125f253a98b
#
_cell.length_a   1.000
_cell.length_b   1.000
_cell.length_c   1.000
_cell.angle_alpha   90.00
_cell.angle_beta   90.00
_cell.angle_gamma   90.00
#
_symmetry.space_group_name_H-M   'P 1'
#
loop_
_entity.id
_entity.type
_entity.pdbx_description
1 polymer ?
#
loop_
_entity_poly.entity_id
_entity_poly.type
_entity_poly.pdbx_seq_one_letter_code
_entity_poly.pdbx_strand_id
1 'polypeptide(L)'
;MTSNSALQEWFSIRFRKLLSGAADGNPPWLDVIARGDEGGLFVPTDAPWVVHRDFGTLVGGIRALLMQALHPGSLAGVSDHSRYEKDPLGRLAGTIRWLTVTTFGSHAAVSQEANRVNRLHERVTGTYATADGGSRPYRAADPDLLLWVHVAFMESFLVAHEMYASTPIPRGDAATPADNYVEQWGRSVEPLGLSKTPTTRLEMDSIITDLWKRRVLVSTESTRAVVGFIRRPPLPALVRPIYRLLFNAAVVSMRPEFCDMLGLEPKPRWIVVPATRIVLRLIRTAIGPESPIEDAALDRLRRIGILS
;
A
#
# COMPACT_ATOMS: atom_id res chain seq x y z
N MET A 1 4.29 1.09 30.93
CA MET A 1 2.99 0.73 30.32
C MET A 1 2.02 1.86 30.61
N THR A 2 1.81 2.78 29.66
CA THR A 2 0.81 3.83 29.74
C THR A 2 -0.53 3.18 29.43
N SER A 3 -1.45 3.10 30.41
CA SER A 3 -2.80 2.58 30.18
C SER A 3 -3.48 3.47 29.13
N ASN A 4 -3.84 2.89 28.00
CA ASN A 4 -4.70 3.59 27.04
C ASN A 4 -6.00 3.99 27.73
N SER A 5 -6.46 5.23 27.52
CA SER A 5 -7.76 5.62 28.03
C SER A 5 -8.85 4.80 27.31
N ALA A 6 -9.95 4.47 28.01
CA ALA A 6 -11.09 3.75 27.42
C ALA A 6 -11.59 4.41 26.11
N LEU A 7 -11.41 5.70 25.97
CA LEU A 7 -11.74 6.46 24.78
C LEU A 7 -10.78 6.16 23.61
N GLN A 8 -9.47 6.03 23.87
CA GLN A 8 -8.48 5.64 22.86
C GLN A 8 -8.73 4.22 22.36
N GLU A 9 -9.02 3.30 23.26
CA GLU A 9 -9.36 1.93 22.91
C GLU A 9 -10.62 1.87 22.03
N TRP A 10 -11.67 2.60 22.36
CA TRP A 10 -12.89 2.69 21.58
C TRP A 10 -12.63 3.24 20.15
N PHE A 11 -11.85 4.31 20.02
CA PHE A 11 -11.47 4.88 18.72
C PHE A 11 -10.60 3.91 17.91
N SER A 12 -9.62 3.28 18.55
CA SER A 12 -8.72 2.31 17.95
C SER A 12 -9.48 1.10 17.37
N ILE A 13 -10.42 0.52 18.13
CA ILE A 13 -11.26 -0.58 17.67
C ILE A 13 -12.10 -0.17 16.45
N ARG A 14 -12.75 1.01 16.48
CA ARG A 14 -13.55 1.48 15.34
C ARG A 14 -12.73 1.74 14.08
N PHE A 15 -11.56 2.32 14.24
CA PHE A 15 -10.64 2.56 13.14
C PHE A 15 -10.14 1.24 12.52
N ARG A 16 -9.75 0.30 13.36
CA ARG A 16 -9.32 -1.03 12.93
C ARG A 16 -10.45 -1.82 12.24
N LYS A 17 -11.69 -1.74 12.73
CA LYS A 17 -12.87 -2.32 12.06
C LYS A 17 -13.03 -1.80 10.64
N LEU A 18 -12.82 -0.51 10.43
CA LEU A 18 -12.92 0.10 9.11
C LEU A 18 -11.83 -0.43 8.14
N LEU A 19 -10.61 -0.65 8.63
CA LEU A 19 -9.48 -1.08 7.79
C LEU A 19 -9.41 -2.60 7.58
N SER A 20 -9.72 -3.38 8.60
CA SER A 20 -9.64 -4.84 8.55
C SER A 20 -10.92 -5.52 8.07
N GLY A 21 -12.05 -4.82 8.17
CA GLY A 21 -13.38 -5.40 7.95
C GLY A 21 -13.83 -6.36 9.06
N ALA A 22 -13.01 -6.58 10.10
CA ALA A 22 -13.31 -7.51 11.18
C ALA A 22 -14.19 -6.86 12.27
N ALA A 23 -15.19 -7.59 12.77
CA ALA A 23 -16.16 -7.07 13.72
C ALA A 23 -15.56 -6.68 15.08
N ASP A 24 -14.49 -7.35 15.51
CA ASP A 24 -13.72 -7.08 16.73
C ASP A 24 -12.61 -6.03 16.54
N GLY A 25 -12.34 -5.62 15.29
CA GLY A 25 -11.26 -4.72 14.92
C GLY A 25 -9.88 -5.39 14.82
N ASN A 26 -9.78 -6.69 15.06
CA ASN A 26 -8.54 -7.44 14.87
C ASN A 26 -8.47 -7.99 13.44
N PRO A 27 -7.37 -7.76 12.70
CA PRO A 27 -7.24 -8.33 11.38
C PRO A 27 -7.29 -9.86 11.45
N PRO A 28 -8.05 -10.56 10.59
CA PRO A 28 -8.13 -12.03 10.60
C PRO A 28 -6.76 -12.73 10.42
N TRP A 29 -5.75 -11.98 9.97
CA TRP A 29 -4.38 -12.48 9.78
C TRP A 29 -3.42 -12.08 10.91
N LEU A 30 -3.90 -11.53 12.00
CA LEU A 30 -3.07 -11.15 13.16
C LEU A 30 -2.32 -12.38 13.70
N ASP A 31 -3.02 -13.50 13.83
CA ASP A 31 -2.43 -14.77 14.25
C ASP A 31 -1.32 -15.28 13.32
N VAL A 32 -1.42 -14.98 12.01
CA VAL A 32 -0.39 -15.36 11.03
C VAL A 32 0.90 -14.59 11.30
N ILE A 33 0.79 -13.33 11.72
CA ILE A 33 1.94 -12.48 12.05
C ILE A 33 2.56 -12.86 13.41
N ALA A 34 1.72 -13.23 14.39
CA ALA A 34 2.16 -13.60 15.73
C ALA A 34 2.89 -14.95 15.79
N ARG A 35 2.55 -15.87 14.86
CA ARG A 35 3.11 -17.24 14.84
C ARG A 35 4.48 -17.31 14.19
N GLY A 36 5.18 -18.42 14.47
CA GLY A 36 6.49 -18.76 13.90
C GLY A 36 7.63 -18.57 14.88
N ASP A 37 8.69 -19.35 14.69
CA ASP A 37 9.89 -19.35 15.53
C ASP A 37 11.12 -18.87 14.74
N GLU A 38 10.89 -18.05 13.75
CA GLU A 38 11.91 -17.48 12.87
C GLU A 38 11.66 -15.99 12.61
N GLY A 39 12.67 -15.30 12.09
CA GLY A 39 12.60 -13.91 11.65
C GLY A 39 11.66 -13.73 10.46
N GLY A 40 11.52 -12.51 10.00
CA GLY A 40 10.83 -12.13 8.79
C GLY A 40 11.78 -11.47 7.78
N LEU A 41 11.21 -10.99 6.67
CA LEU A 41 11.99 -10.26 5.66
C LEU A 41 12.61 -8.97 6.22
N PHE A 42 11.97 -8.39 7.24
CA PHE A 42 12.34 -7.11 7.82
C PHE A 42 12.34 -7.16 9.35
N VAL A 43 13.17 -6.30 9.93
CA VAL A 43 13.24 -6.03 11.37
C VAL A 43 12.86 -4.56 11.65
N PRO A 44 12.57 -4.16 12.90
CA PRO A 44 12.07 -2.82 13.24
C PRO A 44 12.96 -1.64 12.80
N THR A 45 14.25 -1.89 12.56
CA THR A 45 15.22 -0.90 12.07
C THR A 45 15.27 -0.79 10.54
N ASP A 46 14.60 -1.67 9.83
CA ASP A 46 14.57 -1.66 8.37
C ASP A 46 13.62 -0.59 7.82
N ALA A 47 13.95 -0.06 6.65
CA ALA A 47 13.18 1.00 6.01
C ALA A 47 11.72 0.59 5.70
N PRO A 48 11.41 -0.62 5.17
CA PRO A 48 10.03 -1.03 4.96
C PRO A 48 9.21 -1.12 6.25
N TRP A 49 9.82 -1.57 7.36
CA TRP A 49 9.12 -1.60 8.65
C TRP A 49 8.73 -0.18 9.09
N VAL A 50 9.69 0.76 9.05
CA VAL A 50 9.47 2.16 9.45
C VAL A 50 8.43 2.83 8.57
N VAL A 51 8.46 2.59 7.26
CA VAL A 51 7.49 3.18 6.32
C VAL A 51 6.09 2.60 6.54
N HIS A 52 5.96 1.29 6.66
CA HIS A 52 4.65 0.65 6.65
C HIS A 52 3.91 0.68 7.99
N ARG A 53 4.61 0.88 9.11
CA ARG A 53 3.97 1.13 10.41
C ARG A 53 3.38 2.53 10.53
N ASP A 54 3.79 3.48 9.68
CA ASP A 54 3.35 4.88 9.75
C ASP A 54 1.95 5.07 9.13
N PHE A 55 1.15 5.96 9.72
CA PHE A 55 -0.17 6.33 9.18
C PHE A 55 -0.13 7.03 7.83
N GLY A 56 1.03 7.49 7.36
CA GLY A 56 1.25 7.94 5.99
C GLY A 56 0.87 6.89 4.95
N THR A 57 0.91 5.59 5.32
CA THR A 57 0.44 4.48 4.47
C THR A 57 -1.02 4.60 4.05
N LEU A 58 -1.88 5.30 4.81
CA LEU A 58 -3.26 5.58 4.40
C LEU A 58 -3.30 6.45 3.14
N VAL A 59 -2.44 7.45 3.06
CA VAL A 59 -2.28 8.28 1.86
C VAL A 59 -1.60 7.48 0.75
N GLY A 60 -0.53 6.75 1.08
CA GLY A 60 0.19 5.88 0.15
C GLY A 60 -0.69 4.83 -0.50
N GLY A 61 -1.60 4.20 0.26
CA GLY A 61 -2.54 3.22 -0.26
C GLY A 61 -3.52 3.81 -1.28
N ILE A 62 -4.10 4.99 -1.01
CA ILE A 62 -4.98 5.68 -1.96
C ILE A 62 -4.20 6.02 -3.23
N ARG A 63 -2.98 6.54 -3.08
CA ARG A 63 -2.09 6.89 -4.18
C ARG A 63 -1.72 5.65 -5.02
N ALA A 64 -1.40 4.54 -4.39
CA ALA A 64 -1.07 3.30 -5.06
C ALA A 64 -2.23 2.77 -5.92
N LEU A 65 -3.47 2.87 -5.43
CA LEU A 65 -4.65 2.48 -6.19
C LEU A 65 -4.86 3.38 -7.42
N LEU A 66 -4.63 4.69 -7.29
CA LEU A 66 -4.69 5.64 -8.40
C LEU A 66 -3.60 5.35 -9.43
N MET A 67 -2.37 5.09 -9.00
CA MET A 67 -1.26 4.71 -9.87
C MET A 67 -1.53 3.37 -10.59
N GLN A 68 -1.99 2.36 -9.86
CA GLN A 68 -2.31 1.06 -10.42
C GLN A 68 -3.36 1.15 -11.54
N ALA A 69 -4.34 2.06 -11.41
CA ALA A 69 -5.40 2.27 -12.40
C ALA A 69 -4.90 2.84 -13.75
N LEU A 70 -3.66 3.35 -13.82
CA LEU A 70 -3.08 3.86 -15.06
C LEU A 70 -2.62 2.75 -16.02
N HIS A 71 -2.39 1.53 -15.55
CA HIS A 71 -2.01 0.42 -16.42
C HIS A 71 -3.23 -0.42 -16.78
N PRO A 72 -3.66 -0.44 -18.05
CA PRO A 72 -4.93 -1.06 -18.44
C PRO A 72 -4.97 -2.56 -18.14
N GLY A 73 -3.87 -3.30 -18.30
CA GLY A 73 -3.80 -4.73 -17.95
C GLY A 73 -3.91 -4.99 -16.44
N SER A 74 -3.27 -4.14 -15.62
CA SER A 74 -3.42 -4.20 -14.16
C SER A 74 -4.85 -3.88 -13.73
N LEU A 75 -5.46 -2.87 -14.35
CA LEU A 75 -6.83 -2.47 -14.08
C LEU A 75 -7.85 -3.53 -14.53
N ALA A 76 -7.65 -4.14 -15.70
CA ALA A 76 -8.52 -5.21 -16.20
C ALA A 76 -8.54 -6.40 -15.23
N GLY A 77 -7.38 -6.83 -14.73
CA GLY A 77 -7.30 -7.87 -13.69
C GLY A 77 -8.10 -7.52 -12.43
N VAL A 78 -8.18 -6.21 -12.10
CA VAL A 78 -9.01 -5.72 -11.00
C VAL A 78 -10.50 -5.74 -11.36
N SER A 79 -10.86 -5.23 -12.53
CA SER A 79 -12.26 -5.07 -12.95
C SER A 79 -12.93 -6.40 -13.24
N ASP A 80 -12.24 -7.31 -13.91
CA ASP A 80 -12.82 -8.56 -14.39
C ASP A 80 -12.91 -9.63 -13.30
N HIS A 81 -11.96 -9.64 -12.36
CA HIS A 81 -11.80 -10.73 -11.39
C HIS A 81 -11.99 -10.31 -9.93
N SER A 82 -12.20 -9.03 -9.65
CA SER A 82 -12.46 -8.60 -8.28
C SER A 82 -13.86 -8.01 -8.11
N ARG A 83 -14.41 -8.22 -6.93
CA ARG A 83 -15.71 -7.64 -6.54
C ARG A 83 -15.53 -6.20 -6.02
N TYR A 84 -14.60 -5.40 -6.62
CA TYR A 84 -14.29 -4.08 -6.05
C TYR A 84 -15.52 -3.15 -5.97
N GLU A 85 -16.49 -3.31 -6.87
CA GLU A 85 -17.75 -2.55 -6.81
C GLU A 85 -18.71 -3.10 -5.75
N LYS A 86 -18.72 -4.42 -5.52
CA LYS A 86 -19.62 -5.10 -4.58
C LYS A 86 -19.01 -5.24 -3.19
N ASP A 87 -17.70 -5.43 -3.11
CA ASP A 87 -16.96 -5.62 -1.86
C ASP A 87 -15.60 -4.90 -1.91
N PRO A 88 -15.58 -3.55 -1.93
CA PRO A 88 -14.35 -2.76 -1.98
C PRO A 88 -13.51 -2.91 -0.71
N LEU A 89 -14.15 -3.09 0.44
CA LEU A 89 -13.44 -3.24 1.72
C LEU A 89 -12.74 -4.59 1.82
N GLY A 90 -13.35 -5.67 1.32
CA GLY A 90 -12.72 -7.00 1.27
C GLY A 90 -11.49 -7.02 0.34
N ARG A 91 -11.55 -6.28 -0.79
CA ARG A 91 -10.37 -6.12 -1.65
C ARG A 91 -9.27 -5.31 -0.97
N LEU A 92 -9.60 -4.20 -0.35
CA LEU A 92 -8.65 -3.40 0.42
C LEU A 92 -8.00 -4.24 1.52
N ALA A 93 -8.79 -5.02 2.25
CA ALA A 93 -8.31 -5.93 3.29
C ALA A 93 -7.31 -6.96 2.74
N GLY A 94 -7.53 -7.51 1.52
CA GLY A 94 -6.57 -8.40 0.86
C GLY A 94 -5.22 -7.74 0.56
N THR A 95 -5.23 -6.47 0.16
CA THR A 95 -4.00 -5.70 -0.08
C THR A 95 -3.29 -5.34 1.22
N ILE A 96 -4.05 -4.92 2.24
CA ILE A 96 -3.50 -4.64 3.58
C ILE A 96 -2.91 -5.91 4.18
N ARG A 97 -3.55 -7.05 4.01
CA ARG A 97 -3.03 -8.35 4.45
C ARG A 97 -1.67 -8.64 3.81
N TRP A 98 -1.57 -8.54 2.47
CA TRP A 98 -0.29 -8.71 1.78
C TRP A 98 0.78 -7.80 2.35
N LEU A 99 0.52 -6.49 2.42
CA LEU A 99 1.45 -5.50 2.93
C LEU A 99 1.91 -5.82 4.35
N THR A 100 0.98 -6.12 5.24
CA THR A 100 1.29 -6.32 6.66
C THR A 100 1.94 -7.67 6.96
N VAL A 101 1.50 -8.76 6.31
CA VAL A 101 2.14 -10.06 6.47
C VAL A 101 3.55 -10.05 5.91
N THR A 102 3.76 -9.40 4.76
CA THR A 102 5.08 -9.31 4.13
C THR A 102 6.04 -8.44 4.95
N THR A 103 5.53 -7.36 5.57
CA THR A 103 6.36 -6.47 6.39
C THR A 103 6.65 -7.04 7.77
N PHE A 104 5.64 -7.60 8.43
CA PHE A 104 5.70 -7.93 9.86
C PHE A 104 5.69 -9.44 10.15
N GLY A 105 5.39 -10.29 9.16
CA GLY A 105 5.29 -11.75 9.34
C GLY A 105 6.64 -12.45 9.38
N SER A 106 6.64 -13.73 9.81
CA SER A 106 7.78 -14.63 9.70
C SER A 106 8.04 -15.02 8.23
N HIS A 107 9.21 -15.58 7.92
CA HIS A 107 9.50 -16.09 6.57
C HIS A 107 8.46 -17.12 6.11
N ALA A 108 8.02 -18.02 7.00
CA ALA A 108 6.95 -18.98 6.69
C ALA A 108 5.62 -18.28 6.41
N ALA A 109 5.26 -17.25 7.18
CA ALA A 109 4.04 -16.47 6.96
C ALA A 109 4.07 -15.76 5.60
N VAL A 110 5.21 -15.14 5.24
CA VAL A 110 5.41 -14.49 3.94
C VAL A 110 5.29 -15.50 2.80
N SER A 111 5.93 -16.66 2.92
CA SER A 111 5.86 -17.74 1.92
C SER A 111 4.44 -18.24 1.74
N GLN A 112 3.70 -18.45 2.83
CA GLN A 112 2.29 -18.87 2.79
C GLN A 112 1.42 -17.82 2.10
N GLU A 113 1.61 -16.55 2.41
CA GLU A 113 0.86 -15.44 1.81
C GLU A 113 1.21 -15.27 0.32
N ALA A 114 2.48 -15.40 -0.06
CA ALA A 114 2.90 -15.40 -1.46
C ALA A 114 2.25 -16.54 -2.25
N ASN A 115 2.23 -17.74 -1.69
CA ASN A 115 1.53 -18.88 -2.31
C ASN A 115 0.03 -18.63 -2.48
N ARG A 116 -0.61 -17.94 -1.53
CA ARG A 116 -2.02 -17.53 -1.64
C ARG A 116 -2.21 -16.55 -2.80
N VAL A 117 -1.35 -15.56 -2.91
CA VAL A 117 -1.41 -14.53 -3.97
C VAL A 117 -1.10 -15.15 -5.33
N ASN A 118 -0.08 -16.01 -5.44
CA ASN A 118 0.25 -16.71 -6.68
C ASN A 118 -0.91 -17.53 -7.21
N ARG A 119 -1.59 -18.32 -6.35
CA ARG A 119 -2.80 -19.07 -6.73
C ARG A 119 -3.94 -18.17 -7.22
N LEU A 120 -4.06 -16.96 -6.71
CA LEU A 120 -5.02 -15.97 -7.23
C LEU A 120 -4.58 -15.48 -8.60
N HIS A 121 -3.32 -15.08 -8.76
CA HIS A 121 -2.77 -14.55 -10.01
C HIS A 121 -2.82 -15.55 -11.16
N GLU A 122 -2.63 -16.85 -10.91
CA GLU A 122 -2.79 -17.91 -11.91
C GLU A 122 -4.17 -17.94 -12.57
N ARG A 123 -5.21 -17.54 -11.82
CA ARG A 123 -6.62 -17.56 -12.27
C ARG A 123 -7.05 -16.25 -12.90
N VAL A 124 -6.27 -15.18 -12.72
CA VAL A 124 -6.59 -13.83 -13.19
C VAL A 124 -5.95 -13.63 -14.56
N THR A 125 -6.71 -13.93 -15.60
CA THR A 125 -6.31 -13.81 -17.01
C THR A 125 -7.42 -13.19 -17.82
N GLY A 126 -7.10 -12.51 -18.90
CA GLY A 126 -8.09 -11.89 -19.77
C GLY A 126 -7.43 -11.11 -20.90
N THR A 127 -8.15 -10.15 -21.44
CA THR A 127 -7.66 -9.22 -22.46
C THR A 127 -7.99 -7.78 -22.08
N TYR A 128 -7.15 -6.84 -22.48
CA TYR A 128 -7.40 -5.42 -22.31
C TYR A 128 -7.17 -4.66 -23.61
N ALA A 129 -7.90 -3.54 -23.79
CA ALA A 129 -7.71 -2.66 -24.91
C ALA A 129 -6.42 -1.83 -24.76
N THR A 130 -5.62 -1.77 -25.81
CA THR A 130 -4.41 -0.95 -25.87
C THR A 130 -4.70 0.46 -26.40
N ALA A 131 -3.78 1.40 -26.18
CA ALA A 131 -3.94 2.80 -26.56
C ALA A 131 -4.12 3.02 -28.09
N ASP A 132 -3.62 2.08 -28.91
CA ASP A 132 -3.72 2.06 -30.37
C ASP A 132 -5.02 1.40 -30.88
N GLY A 133 -5.94 1.06 -30.00
CA GLY A 133 -7.21 0.40 -30.33
C GLY A 133 -7.12 -1.11 -30.52
N GLY A 134 -5.94 -1.70 -30.30
CA GLY A 134 -5.75 -3.15 -30.29
C GLY A 134 -6.25 -3.80 -28.99
N SER A 135 -6.04 -5.12 -28.89
CA SER A 135 -6.30 -5.90 -27.70
C SER A 135 -5.07 -6.75 -27.35
N ARG A 136 -4.72 -6.81 -26.06
CA ARG A 136 -3.63 -7.65 -25.57
C ARG A 136 -4.13 -8.60 -24.49
N PRO A 137 -3.67 -9.86 -24.48
CA PRO A 137 -3.89 -10.75 -23.37
C PRO A 137 -3.09 -10.27 -22.15
N TYR A 138 -3.59 -10.58 -20.95
CA TYR A 138 -2.86 -10.39 -19.70
C TYR A 138 -3.02 -11.62 -18.80
N ARG A 139 -2.03 -11.80 -17.95
CA ARG A 139 -2.05 -12.70 -16.79
C ARG A 139 -1.53 -11.90 -15.61
N ALA A 140 -2.21 -11.95 -14.47
CA ALA A 140 -1.77 -11.19 -13.29
C ALA A 140 -0.38 -11.63 -12.78
N ALA A 141 0.06 -12.85 -13.14
CA ALA A 141 1.39 -13.38 -12.86
C ALA A 141 2.47 -12.90 -13.86
N ASP A 142 2.12 -12.13 -14.90
CA ASP A 142 3.12 -11.64 -15.86
C ASP A 142 4.13 -10.71 -15.16
N PRO A 143 5.44 -10.92 -15.36
CA PRO A 143 6.48 -10.14 -14.68
C PRO A 143 6.34 -8.62 -14.86
N ASP A 144 5.93 -8.16 -16.04
CA ASP A 144 5.74 -6.73 -16.32
C ASP A 144 4.60 -6.13 -15.49
N LEU A 145 3.50 -6.89 -15.30
CA LEU A 145 2.38 -6.45 -14.46
C LEU A 145 2.73 -6.50 -12.97
N LEU A 146 3.43 -7.55 -12.53
CA LEU A 146 3.96 -7.63 -11.18
C LEU A 146 4.91 -6.47 -10.87
N LEU A 147 5.84 -6.17 -11.79
CA LEU A 147 6.78 -5.06 -11.65
C LEU A 147 6.04 -3.72 -11.57
N TRP A 148 5.07 -3.47 -12.46
CA TRP A 148 4.29 -2.24 -12.41
C TRP A 148 3.58 -2.04 -11.08
N VAL A 149 2.85 -3.06 -10.63
CA VAL A 149 2.12 -2.98 -9.36
C VAL A 149 3.08 -2.76 -8.20
N HIS A 150 4.20 -3.50 -8.17
CA HIS A 150 5.23 -3.36 -7.15
C HIS A 150 5.81 -1.94 -7.10
N VAL A 151 6.20 -1.39 -8.24
CA VAL A 151 6.79 -0.05 -8.35
C VAL A 151 5.76 1.03 -8.01
N ALA A 152 4.50 0.88 -8.44
CA ALA A 152 3.42 1.81 -8.12
C ALA A 152 3.15 1.88 -6.60
N PHE A 153 3.19 0.74 -5.91
CA PHE A 153 3.06 0.68 -4.45
C PHE A 153 4.30 1.23 -3.75
N MET A 154 5.48 0.79 -4.15
CA MET A 154 6.78 1.22 -3.62
C MET A 154 6.90 2.74 -3.64
N GLU A 155 6.72 3.36 -4.79
CA GLU A 155 6.80 4.81 -4.97
C GLU A 155 5.70 5.53 -4.19
N SER A 156 4.49 4.98 -4.14
CA SER A 156 3.38 5.59 -3.42
C SER A 156 3.60 5.62 -1.91
N PHE A 157 4.11 4.55 -1.31
CA PHE A 157 4.41 4.52 0.13
C PHE A 157 5.62 5.37 0.48
N LEU A 158 6.68 5.33 -0.36
CA LEU A 158 7.87 6.17 -0.17
C LEU A 158 7.51 7.65 -0.16
N VAL A 159 6.83 8.14 -1.20
CA VAL A 159 6.46 9.56 -1.33
C VAL A 159 5.49 9.98 -0.23
N ALA A 160 4.52 9.14 0.12
CA ALA A 160 3.59 9.44 1.22
C ALA A 160 4.33 9.53 2.56
N HIS A 161 5.28 8.66 2.81
CA HIS A 161 6.09 8.70 4.04
C HIS A 161 6.95 9.98 4.09
N GLU A 162 7.68 10.30 3.02
CA GLU A 162 8.50 11.52 2.92
C GLU A 162 7.67 12.80 3.16
N MET A 163 6.42 12.82 2.69
CA MET A 163 5.57 14.00 2.81
C MET A 163 4.82 14.10 4.12
N TYR A 164 4.41 12.98 4.73
CA TYR A 164 3.41 12.98 5.80
C TYR A 164 3.84 12.30 7.10
N ALA A 165 4.87 11.46 7.08
CA ALA A 165 5.36 10.81 8.28
C ALA A 165 6.17 11.77 9.16
N SER A 166 6.27 11.43 10.45
CA SER A 166 7.09 12.14 11.41
C SER A 166 8.44 11.47 11.68
N THR A 167 8.54 10.18 11.36
CA THR A 167 9.75 9.39 11.59
C THR A 167 10.57 9.34 10.29
N PRO A 168 11.85 9.67 10.30
CA PRO A 168 12.69 9.57 9.11
C PRO A 168 12.89 8.11 8.69
N ILE A 169 13.04 7.87 7.39
CA ILE A 169 13.43 6.57 6.86
C ILE A 169 14.89 6.31 7.24
N PRO A 170 15.24 5.13 7.79
CA PRO A 170 16.63 4.78 8.05
C PRO A 170 17.43 4.72 6.74
N ARG A 171 18.62 5.26 6.77
CA ARG A 171 19.50 5.25 5.59
C ARG A 171 20.16 3.89 5.38
N GLY A 172 20.49 3.17 6.48
CA GLY A 172 21.33 1.98 6.40
C GLY A 172 22.66 2.28 5.72
N ASP A 173 23.12 1.33 4.92
CA ASP A 173 24.34 1.45 4.09
C ASP A 173 24.09 2.03 2.70
N ALA A 174 22.83 2.33 2.35
CA ALA A 174 22.44 2.88 1.06
C ALA A 174 22.90 4.34 0.88
N ALA A 175 22.95 4.81 -0.36
CA ALA A 175 23.33 6.19 -0.69
C ALA A 175 22.35 7.20 -0.07
N THR A 176 21.05 6.90 -0.13
CA THR A 176 19.98 7.73 0.45
C THR A 176 18.99 6.87 1.25
N PRO A 177 18.21 7.48 2.18
CA PRO A 177 17.10 6.77 2.84
C PRO A 177 16.07 6.19 1.87
N ALA A 178 15.82 6.88 0.76
CA ALA A 178 14.90 6.41 -0.27
C ALA A 178 15.43 5.15 -0.98
N ASP A 179 16.73 5.12 -1.31
CA ASP A 179 17.36 3.95 -1.92
C ASP A 179 17.31 2.75 -0.99
N ASN A 180 17.57 2.96 0.32
CA ASN A 180 17.45 1.89 1.30
C ASN A 180 16.05 1.27 1.34
N TYR A 181 15.00 2.11 1.26
CA TYR A 181 13.63 1.60 1.20
C TYR A 181 13.36 0.84 -0.10
N VAL A 182 13.79 1.39 -1.25
CA VAL A 182 13.57 0.78 -2.58
C VAL A 182 14.24 -0.58 -2.66
N GLU A 183 15.51 -0.68 -2.28
CA GLU A 183 16.28 -1.92 -2.29
C GLU A 183 15.67 -2.96 -1.35
N GLN A 184 15.41 -2.58 -0.09
CA GLN A 184 14.88 -3.52 0.88
C GLN A 184 13.48 -4.00 0.51
N TRP A 185 12.58 -3.11 0.04
CA TRP A 185 11.23 -3.50 -0.33
C TRP A 185 11.19 -4.39 -1.57
N GLY A 186 12.22 -4.38 -2.40
CA GLY A 186 12.38 -5.31 -3.52
C GLY A 186 12.25 -6.78 -3.11
N ARG A 187 12.74 -7.14 -1.91
CA ARG A 187 12.65 -8.51 -1.37
C ARG A 187 11.21 -9.01 -1.19
N SER A 188 10.25 -8.10 -1.05
CA SER A 188 8.84 -8.44 -0.80
C SER A 188 8.20 -9.24 -1.94
N VAL A 189 8.66 -9.10 -3.17
CA VAL A 189 8.07 -9.71 -4.38
C VAL A 189 8.88 -10.87 -4.94
N GLU A 190 10.04 -11.17 -4.39
CA GLU A 190 10.81 -12.37 -4.75
C GLU A 190 9.99 -13.65 -4.61
N PRO A 191 9.20 -13.86 -3.53
CA PRO A 191 8.34 -15.03 -3.39
C PRO A 191 7.19 -15.08 -4.40
N LEU A 192 6.89 -13.96 -5.10
CA LEU A 192 5.94 -13.90 -6.21
C LEU A 192 6.57 -14.23 -7.55
N GLY A 193 7.88 -14.52 -7.60
CA GLY A 193 8.63 -14.83 -8.81
C GLY A 193 9.22 -13.62 -9.52
N LEU A 194 9.18 -12.42 -8.92
CA LEU A 194 9.80 -11.22 -9.47
C LEU A 194 11.19 -11.01 -8.85
N SER A 195 12.24 -11.40 -9.57
CA SER A 195 13.64 -11.32 -9.10
C SER A 195 14.37 -10.04 -9.52
N LYS A 196 13.81 -9.27 -10.46
CA LYS A 196 14.40 -8.02 -10.93
C LYS A 196 13.53 -6.85 -10.51
N THR A 197 13.97 -6.15 -9.48
CA THR A 197 13.33 -4.96 -8.93
C THR A 197 14.33 -3.80 -8.92
N PRO A 198 13.87 -2.53 -8.93
CA PRO A 198 14.78 -1.40 -8.75
C PRO A 198 15.44 -1.47 -7.37
N THR A 199 16.69 -1.03 -7.30
CA THR A 199 17.49 -0.94 -6.06
C THR A 199 17.69 0.52 -5.63
N THR A 200 17.43 1.47 -6.50
CA THR A 200 17.53 2.89 -6.22
C THR A 200 16.26 3.64 -6.61
N ARG A 201 16.05 4.80 -5.98
CA ARG A 201 14.97 5.70 -6.38
C ARG A 201 15.06 6.11 -7.84
N LEU A 202 16.27 6.33 -8.34
CA LEU A 202 16.50 6.71 -9.74
C LEU A 202 16.04 5.59 -10.70
N GLU A 203 16.36 4.34 -10.40
CA GLU A 203 15.90 3.19 -11.20
C GLU A 203 14.37 3.06 -11.15
N MET A 204 13.77 3.18 -9.96
CA MET A 204 12.32 3.16 -9.79
C MET A 204 11.65 4.27 -10.62
N ASP A 205 12.12 5.50 -10.53
CA ASP A 205 11.61 6.64 -11.29
C ASP A 205 11.82 6.48 -12.80
N SER A 206 12.91 5.84 -13.22
CA SER A 206 13.19 5.52 -14.62
C SER A 206 12.18 4.52 -15.19
N ILE A 207 11.85 3.45 -14.45
CA ILE A 207 10.83 2.47 -14.85
C ILE A 207 9.49 3.16 -15.06
N ILE A 208 9.04 3.98 -14.10
CA ILE A 208 7.77 4.70 -14.18
C ILE A 208 7.75 5.63 -15.39
N THR A 209 8.84 6.36 -15.60
CA THR A 209 8.98 7.32 -16.71
C THR A 209 9.02 6.62 -18.07
N ASP A 210 9.69 5.46 -18.19
CA ASP A 210 9.72 4.67 -19.41
C ASP A 210 8.32 4.15 -19.78
N LEU A 211 7.59 3.58 -18.82
CA LEU A 211 6.23 3.11 -19.04
C LEU A 211 5.29 4.25 -19.49
N TRP A 212 5.44 5.44 -18.91
CA TRP A 212 4.68 6.61 -19.34
C TRP A 212 5.06 7.08 -20.75
N LYS A 213 6.36 7.23 -21.05
CA LYS A 213 6.83 7.66 -22.38
C LYS A 213 6.45 6.68 -23.49
N ARG A 214 6.48 5.40 -23.21
CA ARG A 214 6.06 4.34 -24.13
C ARG A 214 4.55 4.20 -24.26
N ARG A 215 3.77 5.05 -23.57
CA ARG A 215 2.29 5.02 -23.56
C ARG A 215 1.72 3.66 -23.13
N VAL A 216 2.42 2.95 -22.24
CA VAL A 216 1.89 1.76 -21.57
C VAL A 216 0.86 2.18 -20.52
N LEU A 217 1.12 3.31 -19.85
CA LEU A 217 0.18 3.93 -18.92
C LEU A 217 -0.80 4.80 -19.71
N VAL A 218 -2.09 4.52 -19.55
CA VAL A 218 -3.17 5.22 -20.27
C VAL A 218 -4.40 5.38 -19.37
N SER A 219 -5.21 6.39 -19.68
CA SER A 219 -6.53 6.57 -19.05
C SER A 219 -7.61 6.01 -19.96
N THR A 220 -8.32 5.03 -19.48
CA THR A 220 -9.46 4.40 -20.16
C THR A 220 -10.77 4.81 -19.50
N GLU A 221 -11.90 4.38 -20.05
CA GLU A 221 -13.20 4.54 -19.38
C GLU A 221 -13.24 3.82 -18.03
N SER A 222 -12.70 2.59 -17.97
CA SER A 222 -12.54 1.85 -16.72
C SER A 222 -11.65 2.58 -15.72
N THR A 223 -10.59 3.26 -16.17
CA THR A 223 -9.76 4.11 -15.31
C THR A 223 -10.59 5.22 -14.68
N ARG A 224 -11.39 5.92 -15.47
CA ARG A 224 -12.26 7.00 -14.95
C ARG A 224 -13.31 6.49 -13.97
N ALA A 225 -13.90 5.33 -14.23
CA ALA A 225 -14.86 4.70 -13.32
C ALA A 225 -14.23 4.36 -11.96
N VAL A 226 -13.06 3.71 -11.97
CA VAL A 226 -12.32 3.36 -10.74
C VAL A 226 -11.85 4.60 -9.99
N VAL A 227 -11.34 5.62 -10.67
CA VAL A 227 -10.98 6.90 -10.05
C VAL A 227 -12.18 7.56 -9.39
N GLY A 228 -13.34 7.56 -10.06
CA GLY A 228 -14.62 8.04 -9.49
C GLY A 228 -14.99 7.31 -8.19
N PHE A 229 -14.81 5.99 -8.18
CA PHE A 229 -15.04 5.15 -7.01
C PHE A 229 -14.03 5.43 -5.88
N ILE A 230 -12.71 5.48 -6.18
CA ILE A 230 -11.67 5.82 -5.19
C ILE A 230 -11.91 7.23 -4.62
N ARG A 231 -12.37 8.16 -5.43
CA ARG A 231 -12.68 9.53 -4.98
C ARG A 231 -13.86 9.59 -4.00
N ARG A 232 -14.85 8.70 -4.14
CA ARG A 232 -16.10 8.70 -3.35
C ARG A 232 -16.50 7.27 -2.95
N PRO A 233 -15.68 6.58 -2.15
CA PRO A 233 -16.04 5.24 -1.69
C PRO A 233 -17.26 5.30 -0.75
N PRO A 234 -18.00 4.19 -0.61
CA PRO A 234 -19.18 4.11 0.25
C PRO A 234 -18.80 4.04 1.74
N LEU A 235 -18.26 5.14 2.27
CA LEU A 235 -17.85 5.28 3.66
C LEU A 235 -18.96 5.92 4.52
N PRO A 236 -18.99 5.61 5.84
CA PRO A 236 -19.84 6.31 6.79
C PRO A 236 -19.65 7.83 6.74
N ALA A 237 -20.73 8.59 6.90
CA ALA A 237 -20.72 10.05 6.76
C ALA A 237 -19.66 10.75 7.62
N LEU A 238 -19.45 10.26 8.84
CA LEU A 238 -18.47 10.79 9.79
C LEU A 238 -17.01 10.67 9.31
N VAL A 239 -16.70 9.64 8.51
CA VAL A 239 -15.33 9.37 8.02
C VAL A 239 -15.04 10.10 6.71
N ARG A 240 -16.08 10.47 5.94
CA ARG A 240 -15.93 11.09 4.62
C ARG A 240 -15.05 12.35 4.58
N PRO A 241 -15.13 13.29 5.56
CA PRO A 241 -14.26 14.47 5.54
C PRO A 241 -12.76 14.12 5.66
N ILE A 242 -12.44 13.20 6.57
CA ILE A 242 -11.06 12.71 6.75
C ILE A 242 -10.59 12.01 5.48
N TYR A 243 -11.40 11.12 4.92
CA TYR A 243 -11.06 10.43 3.68
C TYR A 243 -10.84 11.41 2.51
N ARG A 244 -11.67 12.44 2.36
CA ARG A 244 -11.48 13.48 1.34
C ARG A 244 -10.15 14.21 1.49
N LEU A 245 -9.73 14.48 2.72
CA LEU A 245 -8.42 15.09 2.97
C LEU A 245 -7.29 14.14 2.57
N LEU A 246 -7.36 12.85 2.95
CA LEU A 246 -6.37 11.84 2.58
C LEU A 246 -6.32 11.60 1.05
N PHE A 247 -7.47 11.62 0.38
CA PHE A 247 -7.55 11.56 -1.08
C PHE A 247 -6.86 12.78 -1.72
N ASN A 248 -7.16 14.00 -1.25
CA ASN A 248 -6.48 15.20 -1.75
C ASN A 248 -4.96 15.16 -1.46
N ALA A 249 -4.56 14.59 -0.34
CA ALA A 249 -3.16 14.38 0.01
C ALA A 249 -2.46 13.41 -0.98
N ALA A 250 -3.15 12.33 -1.36
CA ALA A 250 -2.65 11.43 -2.39
C ALA A 250 -2.48 12.15 -3.73
N VAL A 251 -3.50 12.90 -4.17
CA VAL A 251 -3.48 13.67 -5.44
C VAL A 251 -2.35 14.71 -5.45
N VAL A 252 -2.19 15.48 -4.39
CA VAL A 252 -1.13 16.52 -4.27
C VAL A 252 0.28 15.92 -4.30
N SER A 253 0.43 14.65 -3.95
CA SER A 253 1.71 13.95 -3.95
C SER A 253 2.04 13.25 -5.28
N MET A 254 1.08 13.21 -6.23
CA MET A 254 1.29 12.59 -7.55
C MET A 254 2.06 13.50 -8.49
N ARG A 255 2.62 12.90 -9.53
CA ARG A 255 3.23 13.63 -10.64
C ARG A 255 2.13 14.35 -11.44
N PRO A 256 2.37 15.58 -11.94
CA PRO A 256 1.38 16.34 -12.68
C PRO A 256 0.78 15.56 -13.87
N GLU A 257 1.63 14.89 -14.66
CA GLU A 257 1.21 14.09 -15.81
C GLU A 257 0.23 12.97 -15.44
N PHE A 258 0.34 12.39 -14.26
CA PHE A 258 -0.59 11.36 -13.80
C PHE A 258 -1.90 11.97 -13.27
N CYS A 259 -1.83 13.15 -12.66
CA CYS A 259 -3.04 13.89 -12.31
C CYS A 259 -3.87 14.21 -13.56
N ASP A 260 -3.22 14.70 -14.61
CA ASP A 260 -3.86 15.02 -15.90
C ASP A 260 -4.49 13.77 -16.53
N MET A 261 -3.77 12.65 -16.56
CA MET A 261 -4.28 11.38 -17.09
C MET A 261 -5.49 10.86 -16.32
N LEU A 262 -5.54 11.05 -15.01
CA LEU A 262 -6.62 10.61 -14.12
C LEU A 262 -7.77 11.62 -14.04
N GLY A 263 -7.66 12.80 -14.68
CA GLY A 263 -8.63 13.89 -14.58
C GLY A 263 -8.76 14.44 -13.15
N LEU A 264 -7.64 14.52 -12.44
CA LEU A 264 -7.56 14.99 -11.06
C LEU A 264 -6.90 16.36 -10.98
N GLU A 265 -7.53 17.28 -10.31
CA GLU A 265 -6.99 18.62 -10.03
C GLU A 265 -6.40 18.69 -8.62
N PRO A 266 -5.07 18.80 -8.47
CA PRO A 266 -4.44 18.96 -7.16
C PRO A 266 -4.92 20.24 -6.46
N LYS A 267 -5.31 20.11 -5.20
CA LYS A 267 -5.61 21.26 -4.34
C LYS A 267 -4.31 21.96 -3.91
N PRO A 268 -4.36 23.23 -3.43
CA PRO A 268 -3.17 23.93 -3.00
C PRO A 268 -2.35 23.15 -1.97
N ARG A 269 -1.10 22.83 -2.34
CA ARG A 269 -0.19 22.00 -1.52
C ARG A 269 0.03 22.57 -0.13
N TRP A 270 0.12 23.91 -0.03
CA TRP A 270 0.34 24.62 1.24
C TRP A 270 -0.82 24.51 2.23
N ILE A 271 -2.02 24.11 1.77
CA ILE A 271 -3.17 23.81 2.63
C ILE A 271 -3.21 22.32 2.94
N VAL A 272 -3.15 21.47 1.89
CA VAL A 272 -3.40 20.03 2.02
C VAL A 272 -2.32 19.35 2.86
N VAL A 273 -1.05 19.67 2.64
CA VAL A 273 0.06 18.98 3.32
C VAL A 273 0.01 19.22 4.84
N PRO A 274 -0.03 20.48 5.35
CA PRO A 274 -0.08 20.69 6.79
C PRO A 274 -1.36 20.18 7.43
N ALA A 275 -2.53 20.31 6.78
CA ALA A 275 -3.79 19.77 7.27
C ALA A 275 -3.72 18.24 7.41
N THR A 276 -3.15 17.54 6.42
CA THR A 276 -2.99 16.09 6.47
C THR A 276 -2.05 15.67 7.59
N ARG A 277 -0.90 16.35 7.75
CA ARG A 277 0.04 16.07 8.84
C ARG A 277 -0.62 16.23 10.22
N ILE A 278 -1.45 17.26 10.41
CA ILE A 278 -2.20 17.48 11.66
C ILE A 278 -3.18 16.33 11.88
N VAL A 279 -3.98 15.98 10.87
CA VAL A 279 -4.98 14.90 11.00
C VAL A 279 -4.31 13.56 11.28
N LEU A 280 -3.23 13.20 10.57
CA LEU A 280 -2.50 11.95 10.83
C LEU A 280 -1.87 11.93 12.23
N ARG A 281 -1.40 13.09 12.73
CA ARG A 281 -0.91 13.22 14.12
C ARG A 281 -2.02 13.02 15.12
N LEU A 282 -3.21 13.61 14.89
CA LEU A 282 -4.38 13.42 15.74
C LEU A 282 -4.87 11.98 15.74
N ILE A 283 -4.89 11.31 14.59
CA ILE A 283 -5.23 9.89 14.47
C ILE A 283 -4.25 9.05 15.30
N ARG A 284 -2.94 9.31 15.16
CA ARG A 284 -1.90 8.61 15.93
C ARG A 284 -2.08 8.79 17.44
N THR A 285 -2.37 10.02 17.89
CA THR A 285 -2.60 10.31 19.29
C THR A 285 -3.90 9.66 19.80
N ALA A 286 -4.96 9.64 18.97
CA ALA A 286 -6.26 9.06 19.34
C ALA A 286 -6.24 7.53 19.38
N ILE A 287 -5.47 6.88 18.50
CA ILE A 287 -5.35 5.42 18.46
C ILE A 287 -4.33 4.93 19.50
N GLY A 288 -3.36 5.78 19.86
CA GLY A 288 -2.24 5.40 20.71
C GLY A 288 -1.07 4.79 19.93
N PRO A 289 0.04 4.51 20.62
CA PRO A 289 1.25 3.94 20.00
C PRO A 289 1.10 2.46 19.62
N GLU A 290 0.09 1.79 20.16
CA GLU A 290 -0.09 0.34 20.00
C GLU A 290 -0.73 0.01 18.66
N SER A 291 0.01 -0.78 17.86
CA SER A 291 -0.49 -1.43 16.66
C SER A 291 -0.52 -2.92 16.89
N PRO A 292 -1.69 -3.58 17.04
CA PRO A 292 -1.75 -5.02 17.29
C PRO A 292 -0.94 -5.86 16.30
N ILE A 293 -0.82 -5.39 15.06
CA ILE A 293 0.00 -6.04 14.03
C ILE A 293 1.49 -5.92 14.35
N GLU A 294 1.94 -4.71 14.67
CA GLU A 294 3.34 -4.47 15.01
C GLU A 294 3.70 -5.12 16.35
N ASP A 295 2.82 -5.00 17.35
CA ASP A 295 3.01 -5.59 18.68
C ASP A 295 3.15 -7.11 18.60
N ALA A 296 2.28 -7.78 17.82
CA ALA A 296 2.37 -9.22 17.60
C ALA A 296 3.69 -9.64 16.93
N ALA A 297 4.21 -8.83 16.00
CA ALA A 297 5.50 -9.07 15.37
C ALA A 297 6.67 -8.83 16.35
N LEU A 298 6.62 -7.75 17.13
CA LEU A 298 7.64 -7.45 18.14
C LEU A 298 7.69 -8.53 19.22
N ASP A 299 6.54 -9.01 19.69
CA ASP A 299 6.47 -10.08 20.69
C ASP A 299 7.01 -11.40 20.13
N ARG A 300 6.75 -11.71 18.85
CA ARG A 300 7.38 -12.83 18.18
C ARG A 300 8.89 -12.67 18.15
N LEU A 301 9.40 -11.52 17.70
CA LEU A 301 10.84 -11.26 17.60
C LEU A 301 11.56 -11.30 18.96
N ARG A 302 10.91 -10.85 20.05
CA ARG A 302 11.40 -11.00 21.42
C ARG A 302 11.44 -12.48 21.85
N ARG A 303 10.36 -13.21 21.61
CA ARG A 303 10.26 -14.64 21.96
C ARG A 303 11.36 -15.48 21.33
N ILE A 304 11.77 -15.16 20.10
CA ILE A 304 12.84 -15.88 19.39
C ILE A 304 14.24 -15.27 19.59
N GLY A 305 14.39 -14.25 20.45
CA GLY A 305 15.69 -13.67 20.81
C GLY A 305 16.34 -12.77 19.74
N ILE A 306 15.58 -12.32 18.73
CA ILE A 306 16.06 -11.33 17.73
C ILE A 306 16.03 -9.92 18.32
N LEU A 307 15.08 -9.65 19.21
CA LEU A 307 14.99 -8.40 19.96
C LEU A 307 15.17 -8.68 21.44
N SER A 308 15.90 -7.79 22.12
CA SER A 308 16.08 -7.78 23.58
C SER A 308 14.88 -7.18 24.30
#